data_cb7b45a9dc8a1cef9f96e1c6bfe12573
#
_entry.id   cb7b45a9dc8a1cef9f96e1c6bfe12573
#
_cell.length_a   1.000
_cell.length_b   1.000
_cell.length_c   1.000
_cell.angle_alpha   90.00
_cell.angle_beta   90.00
_cell.angle_gamma   90.00
#
_symmetry.space_group_name_H-M   'P 1'
#
loop_
_entity.id
_entity.type
_entity.pdbx_description
1 polymer ?
#
loop_
_entity_poly.entity_id
_entity_poly.type
_entity_poly.pdbx_seq_one_letter_code
_entity_poly.pdbx_strand_id
1 'polypeptide(L)'
;MTKNFTVPLIILCFVNDSLAQNEKLPYVEIPKHAEVYTAGAIVSRMIDGLGFRFYWATEGLRIEDLTFKPSDKARTIAETLNHIFELAQMIHNTALKKDISYIQNEEMSISEKRSITLKMLKKSSDIFRNTQNIGQFKISFNRDGKQSEYPFWNQINGPISDALWHCGQIVSHRRTSGNPFNSKVNVFRGIVSD
;
A
#
# COMPACT_ATOMS: atom_id res chain seq x y z
N MET A 1 -7.65 -2.67 -74.49
CA MET A 1 -7.27 -1.59 -73.54
C MET A 1 -8.00 -1.83 -72.23
N THR A 2 -7.39 -2.54 -71.36
CA THR A 2 -7.91 -2.85 -69.98
C THR A 2 -7.33 -1.86 -68.97
N LYS A 3 -8.16 -1.01 -68.39
CA LYS A 3 -7.77 -0.03 -67.37
C LYS A 3 -7.77 -0.75 -66.03
N ASN A 4 -6.58 -0.93 -65.43
CA ASN A 4 -6.44 -1.37 -64.04
C ASN A 4 -6.75 -0.20 -63.09
N PHE A 5 -7.78 -0.35 -62.29
CA PHE A 5 -8.09 0.53 -61.16
C PHE A 5 -7.39 0.01 -59.92
N THR A 6 -6.37 0.73 -59.47
CA THR A 6 -5.72 0.46 -58.15
C THR A 6 -6.46 1.24 -57.08
N VAL A 7 -7.13 0.54 -56.18
CA VAL A 7 -7.78 1.14 -55.00
C VAL A 7 -6.73 1.24 -53.89
N PRO A 8 -6.46 2.42 -53.34
CA PRO A 8 -5.54 2.52 -52.20
C PRO A 8 -6.22 1.98 -50.93
N LEU A 9 -5.57 1.02 -50.28
CA LEU A 9 -5.96 0.50 -48.99
C LEU A 9 -5.53 1.52 -47.91
N ILE A 10 -6.49 2.28 -47.36
CA ILE A 10 -6.28 3.17 -46.25
C ILE A 10 -6.28 2.30 -44.97
N ILE A 11 -5.08 2.05 -44.39
CA ILE A 11 -4.92 1.44 -43.07
C ILE A 11 -5.23 2.52 -42.05
N LEU A 12 -6.42 2.45 -41.47
CA LEU A 12 -6.79 3.27 -40.29
C LEU A 12 -6.09 2.68 -39.08
N CYS A 13 -4.94 3.27 -38.69
CA CYS A 13 -4.33 2.98 -37.40
C CYS A 13 -5.22 3.56 -36.30
N PHE A 14 -6.02 2.74 -35.65
CA PHE A 14 -6.64 3.09 -34.37
C PHE A 14 -5.54 3.18 -33.32
N VAL A 15 -5.09 4.40 -33.03
CA VAL A 15 -4.32 4.69 -31.83
C VAL A 15 -5.29 4.53 -30.66
N ASN A 16 -5.23 3.39 -30.00
CA ASN A 16 -5.86 3.24 -28.70
C ASN A 16 -5.06 4.11 -27.72
N ASP A 17 -5.43 5.38 -27.59
CA ASP A 17 -5.09 6.16 -26.42
C ASP A 17 -5.77 5.48 -25.23
N SER A 18 -5.06 4.53 -24.62
CA SER A 18 -5.37 4.07 -23.26
C SER A 18 -5.22 5.30 -22.37
N LEU A 19 -6.32 6.03 -22.18
CA LEU A 19 -6.48 6.96 -21.08
C LEU A 19 -6.26 6.11 -19.82
N ALA A 20 -5.02 6.05 -19.35
CA ALA A 20 -4.71 5.64 -17.98
C ALA A 20 -5.49 6.63 -17.11
N GLN A 21 -6.72 6.26 -16.74
CA GLN A 21 -7.47 6.97 -15.73
C GLN A 21 -6.54 7.05 -14.53
N ASN A 22 -6.16 8.26 -14.16
CA ASN A 22 -5.39 8.54 -12.96
C ASN A 22 -6.30 8.16 -11.77
N GLU A 23 -6.37 6.86 -11.49
CA GLU A 23 -7.18 6.31 -10.42
C GLU A 23 -6.67 6.92 -9.10
N LYS A 24 -7.53 7.72 -8.47
CA LYS A 24 -7.19 8.38 -7.20
C LYS A 24 -6.80 7.33 -6.17
N LEU A 25 -5.57 7.40 -5.69
CA LEU A 25 -5.09 6.47 -4.67
C LEU A 25 -5.94 6.57 -3.40
N PRO A 26 -6.22 5.44 -2.72
CA PRO A 26 -6.96 5.45 -1.48
C PRO A 26 -6.17 6.15 -0.36
N TYR A 27 -6.88 6.56 0.70
CA TYR A 27 -6.31 7.10 1.93
C TYR A 27 -5.76 8.53 1.87
N VAL A 28 -6.21 9.35 0.92
CA VAL A 28 -6.08 10.82 1.04
C VAL A 28 -6.76 11.28 2.34
N GLU A 29 -7.88 10.64 2.67
CA GLU A 29 -8.59 10.70 3.96
C GLU A 29 -8.91 9.29 4.44
N ILE A 30 -9.09 9.14 5.75
CA ILE A 30 -9.54 7.84 6.30
C ILE A 30 -11.02 7.65 5.93
N PRO A 31 -11.42 6.47 5.41
CA PRO A 31 -12.82 6.17 5.10
C PRO A 31 -13.74 6.35 6.33
N LYS A 32 -15.03 6.60 6.08
CA LYS A 32 -16.04 6.67 7.15
C LYS A 32 -15.96 5.41 8.03
N HIS A 33 -15.99 5.59 9.34
CA HIS A 33 -15.96 4.47 10.29
C HIS A 33 -17.23 3.61 10.19
N ALA A 34 -17.16 2.38 10.67
CA ALA A 34 -18.35 1.55 10.87
C ALA A 34 -19.22 2.12 12.01
N GLU A 35 -20.50 1.86 11.96
CA GLU A 35 -21.44 2.29 13.01
C GLU A 35 -21.34 1.42 14.27
N VAL A 36 -20.91 0.16 14.10
CA VAL A 36 -20.82 -0.83 15.17
C VAL A 36 -19.36 -1.23 15.41
N TYR A 37 -18.97 -1.33 16.66
CA TYR A 37 -17.63 -1.76 17.09
C TYR A 37 -17.56 -3.30 17.14
N THR A 38 -17.35 -3.93 15.98
CA THR A 38 -17.00 -5.34 15.91
C THR A 38 -15.47 -5.52 15.88
N ALA A 39 -14.96 -6.71 16.18
CA ALA A 39 -13.53 -7.01 16.04
C ALA A 39 -13.01 -6.69 14.62
N GLY A 40 -13.78 -7.07 13.58
CA GLY A 40 -13.42 -6.76 12.20
C GLY A 40 -13.42 -5.27 11.89
N ALA A 41 -14.41 -4.51 12.41
CA ALA A 41 -14.46 -3.06 12.22
C ALA A 41 -13.29 -2.34 12.91
N ILE A 42 -12.88 -2.80 14.10
CA ILE A 42 -11.72 -2.24 14.81
C ILE A 42 -10.44 -2.47 14.00
N VAL A 43 -10.20 -3.72 13.56
CA VAL A 43 -9.02 -4.06 12.75
C VAL A 43 -9.01 -3.30 11.42
N SER A 44 -10.15 -3.22 10.74
CA SER A 44 -10.30 -2.41 9.53
C SER A 44 -9.88 -0.95 9.79
N ARG A 45 -10.33 -0.36 10.90
CA ARG A 45 -9.96 1.02 11.26
C ARG A 45 -8.47 1.19 11.55
N MET A 46 -7.82 0.19 12.15
CA MET A 46 -6.36 0.20 12.35
C MET A 46 -5.62 0.23 11.01
N ILE A 47 -6.06 -0.60 10.05
CA ILE A 47 -5.48 -0.65 8.70
C ILE A 47 -5.77 0.64 7.91
N ASP A 48 -6.96 1.20 8.02
CA ASP A 48 -7.28 2.50 7.42
C ASP A 48 -6.39 3.61 7.97
N GLY A 49 -6.12 3.59 9.29
CA GLY A 49 -5.21 4.50 9.95
C GLY A 49 -3.76 4.33 9.50
N LEU A 50 -3.32 3.10 9.25
CA LEU A 50 -2.03 2.79 8.64
C LEU A 50 -1.96 3.32 7.21
N GLY A 51 -2.96 3.03 6.38
CA GLY A 51 -3.03 3.48 4.98
C GLY A 51 -2.95 5.00 4.84
N PHE A 52 -3.68 5.74 5.68
CA PHE A 52 -3.63 7.20 5.74
C PHE A 52 -2.24 7.72 6.10
N ARG A 53 -1.60 7.14 7.11
CA ARG A 53 -0.24 7.53 7.51
C ARG A 53 0.79 7.20 6.43
N PHE A 54 0.68 6.03 5.81
CA PHE A 54 1.57 5.64 4.72
C PHE A 54 1.39 6.57 3.51
N TYR A 55 0.13 6.90 3.13
CA TYR A 55 -0.14 7.85 2.05
C TYR A 55 0.62 9.16 2.27
N TRP A 56 0.44 9.79 3.42
CA TRP A 56 1.03 11.10 3.69
C TRP A 56 2.52 11.05 4.04
N ALA A 57 3.00 9.96 4.64
CA ALA A 57 4.43 9.77 4.85
C ALA A 57 5.20 9.68 3.52
N THR A 58 4.55 9.14 2.47
CA THR A 58 5.20 8.87 1.18
C THR A 58 4.80 9.84 0.06
N GLU A 59 3.82 10.71 0.27
CA GLU A 59 3.41 11.71 -0.71
C GLU A 59 4.48 12.77 -0.88
N GLY A 60 4.89 13.05 -2.13
CA GLY A 60 5.89 14.05 -2.44
C GLY A 60 7.31 13.73 -1.96
N LEU A 61 7.67 12.44 -1.79
CA LEU A 61 9.06 12.04 -1.59
C LEU A 61 9.88 12.34 -2.85
N ARG A 62 11.04 12.96 -2.65
CA ARG A 62 12.03 13.28 -3.70
C ARG A 62 13.08 12.17 -3.78
N ILE A 63 13.86 12.14 -4.83
CA ILE A 63 14.95 11.16 -5.01
C ILE A 63 15.98 11.28 -3.87
N GLU A 64 16.29 12.50 -3.44
CA GLU A 64 17.22 12.77 -2.34
C GLU A 64 16.72 12.22 -1.01
N ASP A 65 15.40 12.25 -0.78
CA ASP A 65 14.80 11.68 0.42
C ASP A 65 14.95 10.16 0.43
N LEU A 66 14.80 9.51 -0.73
CA LEU A 66 14.83 8.04 -0.82
C LEU A 66 16.17 7.43 -0.37
N THR A 67 17.26 8.15 -0.59
CA THR A 67 18.62 7.73 -0.21
C THR A 67 19.02 8.16 1.19
N PHE A 68 18.20 9.04 1.82
CA PHE A 68 18.51 9.54 3.17
C PHE A 68 18.44 8.44 4.21
N LYS A 69 19.43 8.40 5.09
CA LYS A 69 19.50 7.59 6.31
C LYS A 69 20.16 8.39 7.44
N PRO A 70 19.70 8.27 8.69
CA PRO A 70 20.23 9.07 9.80
C PRO A 70 21.62 8.59 10.29
N SER A 71 22.04 7.39 9.94
CA SER A 71 23.36 6.82 10.25
C SER A 71 23.68 5.69 9.28
N ASP A 72 24.95 5.26 9.25
CA ASP A 72 25.40 4.16 8.36
C ASP A 72 24.70 2.83 8.61
N LYS A 73 24.26 2.59 9.84
CA LYS A 73 23.57 1.37 10.25
C LYS A 73 22.04 1.45 10.06
N ALA A 74 21.50 2.62 9.74
CA ALA A 74 20.07 2.81 9.57
C ALA A 74 19.65 2.45 8.14
N ARG A 75 18.39 2.01 7.98
CA ARG A 75 17.76 1.88 6.68
C ARG A 75 17.55 3.25 6.03
N THR A 76 17.67 3.31 4.72
CA THR A 76 17.21 4.44 3.92
C THR A 76 15.67 4.52 3.92
N ILE A 77 15.12 5.66 3.46
CA ILE A 77 13.67 5.75 3.25
C ILE A 77 13.21 4.73 2.21
N ALA A 78 13.96 4.49 1.13
CA ALA A 78 13.62 3.50 0.13
C ALA A 78 13.55 2.08 0.69
N GLU A 79 14.55 1.67 1.49
CA GLU A 79 14.55 0.36 2.17
C GLU A 79 13.42 0.24 3.18
N THR A 80 13.11 1.31 3.92
CA THR A 80 11.99 1.34 4.88
C THR A 80 10.65 1.22 4.15
N LEU A 81 10.48 1.90 2.99
CA LEU A 81 9.29 1.80 2.16
C LEU A 81 9.12 0.38 1.59
N ASN A 82 10.24 -0.25 1.14
CA ASN A 82 10.19 -1.63 0.67
C ASN A 82 9.75 -2.59 1.78
N HIS A 83 10.24 -2.40 3.01
CA HIS A 83 9.82 -3.21 4.13
C HIS A 83 8.32 -3.03 4.47
N ILE A 84 7.79 -1.79 4.42
CA ILE A 84 6.33 -1.57 4.56
C ILE A 84 5.54 -2.26 3.44
N PHE A 85 6.07 -2.28 2.21
CA PHE A 85 5.46 -3.00 1.09
C PHE A 85 5.36 -4.51 1.37
N GLU A 86 6.39 -5.12 1.93
CA GLU A 86 6.39 -6.53 2.35
C GLU A 86 5.38 -6.79 3.48
N LEU A 87 5.33 -5.93 4.50
CA LEU A 87 4.36 -6.02 5.58
C LEU A 87 2.91 -5.88 5.07
N ALA A 88 2.67 -5.00 4.10
CA ALA A 88 1.36 -4.85 3.47
C ALA A 88 0.95 -6.12 2.69
N GLN A 89 1.90 -6.82 2.06
CA GLN A 89 1.63 -8.11 1.43
C GLN A 89 1.26 -9.18 2.46
N MET A 90 1.91 -9.19 3.62
CA MET A 90 1.51 -10.10 4.72
C MET A 90 0.09 -9.80 5.20
N ILE A 91 -0.26 -8.53 5.40
CA ILE A 91 -1.62 -8.12 5.78
C ILE A 91 -2.62 -8.58 4.72
N HIS A 92 -2.29 -8.40 3.45
CA HIS A 92 -3.17 -8.72 2.34
C HIS A 92 -3.37 -10.21 2.13
N ASN A 93 -2.29 -11.00 2.16
CA ASN A 93 -2.39 -12.46 2.05
C ASN A 93 -3.19 -13.04 3.22
N THR A 94 -2.98 -12.55 4.44
CA THR A 94 -3.79 -12.94 5.61
C THR A 94 -5.28 -12.63 5.41
N ALA A 95 -5.62 -11.44 4.90
CA ALA A 95 -7.01 -11.09 4.60
C ALA A 95 -7.64 -11.99 3.53
N LEU A 96 -6.85 -12.45 2.57
CA LEU A 96 -7.27 -13.39 1.53
C LEU A 96 -7.24 -14.85 1.98
N LYS A 97 -6.79 -15.15 3.21
CA LYS A 97 -6.57 -16.52 3.73
C LYS A 97 -5.62 -17.33 2.84
N LYS A 98 -4.57 -16.70 2.36
CA LYS A 98 -3.51 -17.30 1.54
C LYS A 98 -2.22 -17.40 2.34
N ASP A 99 -1.39 -18.36 1.96
CA ASP A 99 -0.02 -18.40 2.45
C ASP A 99 0.74 -17.13 2.08
N ILE A 100 1.61 -16.70 2.97
CA ILE A 100 2.43 -15.52 2.72
C ILE A 100 3.35 -15.78 1.53
N SER A 101 3.21 -14.93 0.54
CA SER A 101 4.05 -14.86 -0.65
C SER A 101 4.36 -13.41 -0.96
N TYR A 102 5.52 -13.17 -1.53
CA TYR A 102 5.98 -11.83 -1.87
C TYR A 102 6.04 -11.65 -3.38
N ILE A 103 5.57 -10.50 -3.84
CA ILE A 103 5.68 -10.07 -5.23
C ILE A 103 7.16 -9.76 -5.49
N GLN A 104 7.72 -10.26 -6.58
CA GLN A 104 9.04 -9.84 -7.05
C GLN A 104 9.00 -8.33 -7.31
N ASN A 105 9.91 -7.59 -6.71
CA ASN A 105 9.80 -6.13 -6.65
C ASN A 105 11.09 -5.37 -7.01
N GLU A 106 12.14 -6.08 -7.46
CA GLU A 106 13.44 -5.49 -7.76
C GLU A 106 13.35 -4.41 -8.84
N GLU A 107 12.50 -4.62 -9.85
CA GLU A 107 12.33 -3.67 -10.96
C GLU A 107 11.20 -2.64 -10.72
N MET A 108 10.46 -2.76 -9.61
CA MET A 108 9.36 -1.85 -9.32
C MET A 108 9.84 -0.48 -8.87
N SER A 109 9.29 0.57 -9.47
CA SER A 109 9.46 1.93 -9.00
C SER A 109 8.85 2.15 -7.63
N ILE A 110 9.32 3.16 -6.90
CA ILE A 110 8.74 3.59 -5.62
C ILE A 110 7.26 3.97 -5.77
N SER A 111 6.89 4.60 -6.89
CA SER A 111 5.49 4.97 -7.17
C SER A 111 4.58 3.74 -7.32
N GLU A 112 5.05 2.71 -8.00
CA GLU A 112 4.31 1.44 -8.14
C GLU A 112 4.17 0.74 -6.81
N LYS A 113 5.27 0.59 -6.04
CA LYS A 113 5.23 0.00 -4.68
C LYS A 113 4.25 0.76 -3.79
N ARG A 114 4.28 2.10 -3.80
CA ARG A 114 3.35 2.95 -3.05
C ARG A 114 1.90 2.68 -3.46
N SER A 115 1.60 2.68 -4.75
CA SER A 115 0.25 2.44 -5.28
C SER A 115 -0.29 1.07 -4.87
N ILE A 116 0.51 0.02 -5.06
CA ILE A 116 0.13 -1.36 -4.72
C ILE A 116 -0.06 -1.50 -3.21
N THR A 117 0.83 -0.94 -2.38
CA THR A 117 0.69 -0.94 -0.91
C THR A 117 -0.64 -0.37 -0.48
N LEU A 118 -0.98 0.84 -0.95
CA LEU A 118 -2.24 1.51 -0.58
C LEU A 118 -3.46 0.70 -1.02
N LYS A 119 -3.45 0.13 -2.22
CA LYS A 119 -4.54 -0.70 -2.74
C LYS A 119 -4.69 -2.02 -1.95
N MET A 120 -3.58 -2.66 -1.58
CA MET A 120 -3.59 -3.86 -0.73
C MET A 120 -4.15 -3.58 0.65
N LEU A 121 -3.72 -2.49 1.30
CA LEU A 121 -4.24 -2.07 2.61
C LEU A 121 -5.74 -1.79 2.54
N LYS A 122 -6.19 -1.06 1.49
CA LYS A 122 -7.61 -0.77 1.30
C LYS A 122 -8.45 -2.03 1.15
N LYS A 123 -8.03 -2.95 0.29
CA LYS A 123 -8.74 -4.22 0.08
C LYS A 123 -8.77 -5.07 1.35
N SER A 124 -7.68 -5.11 2.11
CA SER A 124 -7.61 -5.85 3.37
C SER A 124 -8.53 -5.25 4.43
N SER A 125 -8.56 -3.92 4.55
CA SER A 125 -9.49 -3.19 5.42
C SER A 125 -10.94 -3.55 5.10
N ASP A 126 -11.32 -3.55 3.82
CA ASP A 126 -12.69 -3.85 3.39
C ASP A 126 -13.10 -5.30 3.72
N ILE A 127 -12.17 -6.27 3.56
CA ILE A 127 -12.42 -7.67 3.92
C ILE A 127 -12.64 -7.80 5.43
N PHE A 128 -11.76 -7.23 6.26
CA PHE A 128 -11.88 -7.34 7.71
C PHE A 128 -13.12 -6.61 8.24
N ARG A 129 -13.46 -5.45 7.68
CA ARG A 129 -14.65 -4.66 8.07
C ARG A 129 -15.92 -5.49 8.08
N ASN A 130 -16.07 -6.39 7.12
CA ASN A 130 -17.27 -7.20 6.91
C ASN A 130 -17.20 -8.56 7.61
N THR A 131 -16.15 -8.86 8.37
CA THR A 131 -16.03 -10.14 9.05
C THR A 131 -16.65 -10.12 10.45
N GLN A 132 -17.37 -11.20 10.80
CA GLN A 132 -17.90 -11.40 12.15
C GLN A 132 -16.87 -12.12 13.06
N ASN A 133 -15.99 -12.93 12.49
CA ASN A 133 -15.02 -13.71 13.23
C ASN A 133 -13.60 -13.43 12.73
N ILE A 134 -12.86 -12.56 13.42
CA ILE A 134 -11.49 -12.22 13.07
C ILE A 134 -10.52 -13.39 13.30
N GLY A 135 -10.85 -14.32 14.23
CA GLY A 135 -10.02 -15.46 14.56
C GLY A 135 -9.85 -16.49 13.44
N GLN A 136 -10.70 -16.42 12.39
CA GLN A 136 -10.56 -17.27 11.22
C GLN A 136 -9.40 -16.89 10.29
N PHE A 137 -8.81 -15.71 10.48
CA PHE A 137 -7.67 -15.25 9.70
C PHE A 137 -6.38 -15.53 10.46
N LYS A 138 -5.47 -16.22 9.80
CA LYS A 138 -4.18 -16.60 10.35
C LYS A 138 -3.08 -16.13 9.41
N ILE A 139 -1.92 -15.80 9.94
CA ILE A 139 -0.72 -15.65 9.13
C ILE A 139 -0.23 -17.08 8.86
N SER A 140 -0.21 -17.48 7.60
CA SER A 140 0.19 -18.83 7.18
C SER A 140 1.42 -18.76 6.29
N PHE A 141 2.42 -19.58 6.59
CA PHE A 141 3.61 -19.76 5.77
C PHE A 141 3.70 -21.21 5.31
N ASN A 142 4.06 -21.40 4.05
CA ASN A 142 4.45 -22.69 3.52
C ASN A 142 5.91 -22.58 3.02
N ARG A 143 6.81 -23.26 3.71
CA ARG A 143 8.23 -23.30 3.36
C ARG A 143 8.62 -24.77 3.11
N ASP A 144 8.90 -25.10 1.86
CA ASP A 144 9.32 -26.45 1.44
C ASP A 144 8.36 -27.55 1.92
N GLY A 145 7.04 -27.30 1.83
CA GLY A 145 5.99 -28.20 2.25
C GLY A 145 5.74 -28.23 3.77
N LYS A 146 6.49 -27.45 4.56
CA LYS A 146 6.23 -27.29 6.01
C LYS A 146 5.35 -26.07 6.23
N GLN A 147 4.15 -26.30 6.72
CA GLN A 147 3.20 -25.25 7.05
C GLN A 147 3.38 -24.78 8.49
N SER A 148 3.34 -23.48 8.70
CA SER A 148 3.30 -22.85 10.02
C SER A 148 2.24 -21.76 10.03
N GLU A 149 1.43 -21.72 11.09
CA GLU A 149 0.36 -20.77 11.26
C GLU A 149 0.51 -19.98 12.56
N TYR A 150 0.18 -18.71 12.49
CA TYR A 150 0.16 -17.81 13.65
C TYR A 150 -1.24 -17.20 13.79
N PRO A 151 -1.78 -17.10 15.02
CA PRO A 151 -3.09 -16.50 15.25
C PRO A 151 -3.09 -15.01 14.87
N PHE A 152 -4.28 -14.45 14.66
CA PHE A 152 -4.45 -13.05 14.25
C PHE A 152 -3.79 -12.02 15.20
N TRP A 153 -3.57 -12.37 16.45
CA TRP A 153 -2.80 -11.53 17.40
C TRP A 153 -1.43 -11.14 16.84
N ASN A 154 -0.78 -12.06 16.14
CA ASN A 154 0.51 -11.80 15.50
C ASN A 154 0.41 -10.83 14.32
N GLN A 155 -0.76 -10.74 13.66
CA GLN A 155 -1.03 -9.75 12.64
C GLN A 155 -1.06 -8.33 13.22
N ILE A 156 -1.62 -8.19 14.43
CA ILE A 156 -1.68 -6.90 15.14
C ILE A 156 -0.29 -6.49 15.62
N ASN A 157 0.41 -7.39 16.33
CA ASN A 157 1.72 -7.10 16.89
C ASN A 157 2.82 -6.92 15.84
N GLY A 158 2.79 -7.73 14.79
CA GLY A 158 3.77 -7.72 13.72
C GLY A 158 3.34 -6.77 12.59
N PRO A 159 2.83 -7.27 11.46
CA PRO A 159 2.70 -6.48 10.23
C PRO A 159 2.01 -5.14 10.38
N ILE A 160 0.93 -5.04 11.17
CA ILE A 160 0.19 -3.78 11.31
C ILE A 160 0.99 -2.78 12.17
N SER A 161 1.46 -3.18 13.36
CA SER A 161 2.17 -2.28 14.27
C SER A 161 3.54 -1.90 13.74
N ASP A 162 4.24 -2.84 13.10
CA ASP A 162 5.56 -2.61 12.52
C ASP A 162 5.48 -1.63 11.35
N ALA A 163 4.50 -1.79 10.45
CA ALA A 163 4.28 -0.84 9.37
C ALA A 163 3.93 0.57 9.88
N LEU A 164 3.16 0.70 10.97
CA LEU A 164 2.90 1.99 11.62
C LEU A 164 4.17 2.63 12.16
N TRP A 165 5.03 1.83 12.82
CA TRP A 165 6.33 2.29 13.31
C TRP A 165 7.20 2.81 12.17
N HIS A 166 7.28 2.07 11.08
CA HIS A 166 8.07 2.45 9.92
C HIS A 166 7.52 3.68 9.19
N CYS A 167 6.21 3.91 9.16
CA CYS A 167 5.66 5.18 8.68
C CYS A 167 6.19 6.37 9.51
N GLY A 168 6.31 6.22 10.83
CA GLY A 168 6.89 7.24 11.71
C GLY A 168 8.36 7.51 11.40
N GLN A 169 9.14 6.48 11.07
CA GLN A 169 10.54 6.62 10.64
C GLN A 169 10.66 7.40 9.34
N ILE A 170 9.85 7.08 8.31
CA ILE A 170 9.83 7.86 7.05
C ILE A 170 9.53 9.33 7.35
N VAL A 171 8.53 9.63 8.19
CA VAL A 171 8.17 11.02 8.57
C VAL A 171 9.34 11.72 9.25
N SER A 172 10.06 11.05 10.16
CA SER A 172 11.23 11.62 10.83
C SER A 172 12.37 11.87 9.85
N HIS A 173 12.67 10.90 9.00
CA HIS A 173 13.77 10.99 8.04
C HIS A 173 13.53 12.11 7.02
N ARG A 174 12.31 12.21 6.45
CA ARG A 174 11.99 13.28 5.49
C ARG A 174 11.98 14.68 6.12
N ARG A 175 11.67 14.81 7.39
CA ARG A 175 11.83 16.09 8.12
C ARG A 175 13.30 16.47 8.22
N THR A 176 14.17 15.52 8.52
CA THR A 176 15.62 15.73 8.62
C THR A 176 16.25 16.02 7.26
N SER A 177 15.76 15.41 6.18
CA SER A 177 16.20 15.72 4.79
C SER A 177 15.65 17.05 4.24
N GLY A 178 14.86 17.80 5.04
CA GLY A 178 14.30 19.08 4.62
C GLY A 178 13.05 19.00 3.75
N ASN A 179 12.35 17.87 3.73
CA ASN A 179 11.09 17.67 3.02
C ASN A 179 9.98 17.20 3.96
N PRO A 180 9.50 18.02 4.91
CA PRO A 180 8.41 17.64 5.79
C PRO A 180 7.14 17.33 5.01
N PHE A 181 6.34 16.36 5.49
CA PHE A 181 5.03 16.09 4.88
C PHE A 181 4.05 17.26 5.15
N ASN A 182 2.93 17.27 4.42
CA ASN A 182 1.95 18.34 4.47
C ASN A 182 1.46 18.60 5.92
N SER A 183 1.69 19.84 6.41
CA SER A 183 1.34 20.26 7.78
C SER A 183 -0.16 20.32 8.07
N LYS A 184 -1.00 20.35 7.01
CA LYS A 184 -2.48 20.32 7.12
C LYS A 184 -3.03 18.92 7.40
N VAL A 185 -2.20 17.88 7.39
CA VAL A 185 -2.61 16.50 7.67
C VAL A 185 -2.93 16.33 9.15
N ASN A 186 -4.19 16.10 9.45
CA ASN A 186 -4.66 15.86 10.81
C ASN A 186 -4.79 14.35 11.05
N VAL A 187 -3.76 13.73 11.63
CA VAL A 187 -3.72 12.27 11.87
C VAL A 187 -4.74 11.79 12.92
N PHE A 188 -5.19 12.66 13.81
CA PHE A 188 -6.23 12.34 14.79
C PHE A 188 -7.60 12.22 14.13
N ARG A 189 -7.95 13.16 13.26
CA ARG A 189 -9.22 13.14 12.54
C ARG A 189 -9.18 12.25 11.28
N GLY A 190 -8.01 12.01 10.72
CA GLY A 190 -7.82 11.27 9.47
C GLY A 190 -8.26 12.05 8.23
N ILE A 191 -8.05 13.36 8.23
CA ILE A 191 -8.42 14.28 7.15
C ILE A 191 -7.27 15.25 6.86
N VAL A 192 -7.39 15.98 5.75
CA VAL A 192 -6.59 17.19 5.50
C VAL A 192 -7.43 18.39 5.92
N SER A 193 -6.89 19.23 6.78
CA SER A 193 -7.55 20.47 7.20
C SER A 193 -7.45 21.53 6.10
N ASP A 194 -8.43 22.40 6.02
CA ASP A 194 -8.46 23.53 5.10
C ASP A 194 -7.33 24.55 5.35
#